data_de2987814ac641fe9bc5c4088f2a06b0
#
_entry.id   de2987814ac641fe9bc5c4088f2a06b0
#
_cell.length_a   1.000
_cell.length_b   1.000
_cell.length_c   1.000
_cell.angle_alpha   90.00
_cell.angle_beta   90.00
_cell.angle_gamma   90.00
#
_symmetry.space_group_name_H-M   'P 1'
#
loop_
_entity.id
_entity.type
_entity.pdbx_description
1 polymer ?
#
loop_
_entity_poly.entity_id
_entity_poly.type
_entity_poly.pdbx_seq_one_letter_code
_entity_poly.pdbx_strand_id
1 'polypeptide(L)'
;INVSRILQVSSNIGVSWLIDKFYGDNPGKFVDGIHRLGLATDLKLPFPEYEAPRVRHPRKDKTGRHWANWSKTALPWMSIGYETQVPPISTLTFYNAIANGGKMVRPRFVSRIEKDGEVIKEFPVQVIKNQICKNPASIGVIQDILYKVVHVGLGKTAGSKSFHVSGKTGTAQKAHNGSYKSGTVDYLLSFCGYFPSGKDADGKPVKPKYSCIVCIQKSGLPASGGLMSGQVFHDIAEGIMARNVRYDVSSSRDSLSCFVPEVKSGNILAADYVLSHLGLKTTTEWSGSYATGNPIWGTAEKETKEVKLSKVPMTPEGIMPDVMGMGARDAVYLLESRGLKVIIKGRGKVHQQSIAYGKPYRRGTRVTLEME
;
A
#
# COMPACT_ATOMS: atom_id res chain seq x y z
N ILE A 1 18.66 16.58 19.72
CA ILE A 1 17.78 15.87 18.76
C ILE A 1 16.91 16.91 18.06
N ASN A 2 16.82 16.86 16.74
CA ASN A 2 15.95 17.75 15.96
C ASN A 2 14.56 17.14 15.73
N VAL A 3 13.59 17.96 15.29
CA VAL A 3 12.18 17.56 15.07
C VAL A 3 12.09 16.36 14.09
N SER A 4 12.88 16.37 13.02
CA SER A 4 12.88 15.26 12.05
C SER A 4 13.26 13.94 12.72
N ARG A 5 14.28 13.91 13.56
CA ARG A 5 14.70 12.69 14.27
C ARG A 5 13.68 12.25 15.31
N ILE A 6 13.03 13.20 16.02
CA ILE A 6 11.95 12.89 16.97
C ILE A 6 10.83 12.09 16.26
N LEU A 7 10.43 12.53 15.08
CA LEU A 7 9.36 11.87 14.31
C LEU A 7 9.81 10.55 13.67
N GLN A 8 11.05 10.45 13.18
CA GLN A 8 11.62 9.21 12.62
C GLN A 8 11.62 8.06 13.63
N VAL A 9 12.01 8.35 14.88
CA VAL A 9 12.05 7.34 15.97
C VAL A 9 10.77 7.30 16.77
N SER A 10 9.75 8.08 16.39
CA SER A 10 8.46 8.17 17.08
C SER A 10 8.61 8.40 18.61
N SER A 11 9.47 9.35 18.99
CA SER A 11 9.75 9.65 20.40
C SER A 11 8.60 10.40 21.04
N ASN A 12 7.80 9.74 21.85
CA ASN A 12 6.72 10.37 22.64
C ASN A 12 7.27 11.46 23.55
N ILE A 13 8.40 11.19 24.22
CA ILE A 13 9.06 12.15 25.12
C ILE A 13 9.48 13.39 24.33
N GLY A 14 10.08 13.19 23.14
CA GLY A 14 10.53 14.30 22.31
C GLY A 14 9.39 15.18 21.82
N VAL A 15 8.27 14.57 21.38
CA VAL A 15 7.08 15.32 20.94
C VAL A 15 6.45 16.05 22.14
N SER A 16 6.22 15.35 23.25
CA SER A 16 5.60 15.92 24.46
C SER A 16 6.40 17.09 25.01
N TRP A 17 7.74 16.94 25.12
CA TRP A 17 8.62 18.00 25.57
C TRP A 17 8.57 19.23 24.64
N LEU A 18 8.60 18.99 23.32
CA LEU A 18 8.56 20.06 22.33
C LEU A 18 7.25 20.86 22.42
N ILE A 19 6.12 20.15 22.50
CA ILE A 19 4.81 20.80 22.56
C ILE A 19 4.61 21.51 23.89
N ASP A 20 5.02 20.93 25.01
CA ASP A 20 4.95 21.56 26.32
C ASP A 20 5.81 22.85 26.38
N LYS A 21 7.01 22.82 25.83
CA LYS A 21 7.91 23.97 25.76
C LYS A 21 7.30 25.15 25.01
N PHE A 22 6.58 24.91 23.90
CA PHE A 22 6.06 26.01 23.06
C PHE A 22 4.61 26.40 23.36
N TYR A 23 3.84 25.51 23.98
CA TYR A 23 2.40 25.69 24.21
C TYR A 23 1.97 25.49 25.67
N GLY A 24 2.89 25.15 26.59
CA GLY A 24 2.58 24.86 28.00
C GLY A 24 1.86 26.00 28.68
N ASP A 25 2.32 27.23 28.48
CA ASP A 25 1.69 28.43 29.04
C ASP A 25 0.31 28.74 28.45
N ASN A 26 0.07 28.32 27.21
CA ASN A 26 -1.21 28.53 26.52
C ASN A 26 -1.58 27.32 25.65
N PRO A 27 -2.09 26.23 26.24
CA PRO A 27 -2.44 25.02 25.54
C PRO A 27 -3.59 25.22 24.52
N GLY A 28 -4.41 26.27 24.68
CA GLY A 28 -5.43 26.64 23.71
C GLY A 28 -4.86 26.91 22.32
N LYS A 29 -3.70 27.55 22.22
CA LYS A 29 -3.03 27.81 20.94
C LYS A 29 -2.69 26.53 20.18
N PHE A 30 -2.33 25.45 20.92
CA PHE A 30 -2.08 24.14 20.30
C PHE A 30 -3.38 23.54 19.73
N VAL A 31 -4.45 23.56 20.52
CA VAL A 31 -5.76 23.04 20.10
C VAL A 31 -6.31 23.85 18.92
N ASP A 32 -6.22 25.19 18.96
CA ASP A 32 -6.57 26.07 17.84
C ASP A 32 -5.74 25.72 16.58
N GLY A 33 -4.48 25.35 16.79
CA GLY A 33 -3.61 24.85 15.73
C GLY A 33 -4.16 23.58 15.06
N ILE A 34 -4.59 22.60 15.84
CA ILE A 34 -5.20 21.35 15.34
C ILE A 34 -6.46 21.66 14.53
N HIS A 35 -7.34 22.52 15.03
CA HIS A 35 -8.54 22.95 14.32
C HIS A 35 -8.21 23.71 13.02
N ARG A 36 -7.25 24.60 13.07
CA ARG A 36 -6.81 25.37 11.91
C ARG A 36 -6.19 24.49 10.82
N LEU A 37 -5.40 23.46 11.19
CA LEU A 37 -4.84 22.48 10.27
C LEU A 37 -5.92 21.58 9.64
N GLY A 38 -7.11 21.51 10.22
CA GLY A 38 -8.24 20.77 9.68
C GLY A 38 -8.40 19.33 10.19
N LEU A 39 -7.52 18.85 11.08
CA LEU A 39 -7.62 17.50 11.64
C LEU A 39 -8.92 17.29 12.44
N ALA A 40 -9.40 18.35 13.10
CA ALA A 40 -10.66 18.33 13.87
C ALA A 40 -11.89 18.81 13.05
N THR A 41 -11.80 18.84 11.72
CA THR A 41 -12.92 19.24 10.86
C THR A 41 -13.95 18.13 10.78
N ASP A 42 -15.23 18.47 11.00
CA ASP A 42 -16.33 17.55 10.70
C ASP A 42 -16.45 17.38 9.19
N LEU A 43 -16.22 16.15 8.75
CA LEU A 43 -16.29 15.78 7.32
C LEU A 43 -17.72 15.60 6.81
N LYS A 44 -18.73 15.51 7.71
CA LYS A 44 -20.15 15.32 7.38
C LYS A 44 -20.36 14.18 6.37
N LEU A 45 -19.79 13.00 6.69
CA LEU A 45 -19.89 11.84 5.82
C LEU A 45 -21.28 11.20 5.90
N PRO A 46 -21.78 10.63 4.79
CA PRO A 46 -23.13 10.07 4.72
C PRO A 46 -23.22 8.64 5.28
N PHE A 47 -22.58 8.39 6.44
CA PHE A 47 -22.62 7.09 7.11
C PHE A 47 -23.25 7.25 8.49
N PRO A 48 -24.20 6.38 8.88
CA PRO A 48 -24.85 6.46 10.20
C PRO A 48 -23.87 6.40 11.37
N GLU A 49 -22.79 5.62 11.26
CA GLU A 49 -21.80 5.42 12.30
C GLU A 49 -20.66 6.45 12.28
N TYR A 50 -20.71 7.44 11.36
CA TYR A 50 -19.70 8.48 11.33
C TYR A 50 -19.85 9.43 12.51
N GLU A 51 -18.78 9.54 13.29
CA GLU A 51 -18.66 10.55 14.34
C GLU A 51 -17.62 11.60 13.92
N ALA A 52 -17.94 12.88 14.20
CA ALA A 52 -17.00 13.97 13.97
C ALA A 52 -15.81 13.90 14.94
N PRO A 53 -14.61 14.35 14.54
CA PRO A 53 -13.48 14.42 15.45
C PRO A 53 -13.79 15.26 16.70
N ARG A 54 -13.33 14.78 17.86
CA ARG A 54 -13.47 15.49 19.13
C ARG A 54 -12.08 15.81 19.68
N VAL A 55 -11.77 17.09 19.79
CA VAL A 55 -10.53 17.60 20.38
C VAL A 55 -10.91 18.57 21.48
N ARG A 56 -10.61 18.19 22.73
CA ARG A 56 -10.98 18.97 23.90
C ARG A 56 -10.21 20.29 23.93
N HIS A 57 -10.93 21.41 24.10
CA HIS A 57 -10.34 22.73 24.28
C HIS A 57 -10.17 23.04 25.78
N PRO A 58 -9.02 23.60 26.22
CA PRO A 58 -8.85 24.01 27.60
C PRO A 58 -9.78 25.17 27.94
N ARG A 59 -10.41 25.10 29.09
CA ARG A 59 -11.28 26.14 29.62
C ARG A 59 -10.80 26.56 30.99
N LYS A 60 -10.75 27.87 31.25
CA LYS A 60 -10.49 28.41 32.57
C LYS A 60 -11.74 28.39 33.43
N ASP A 61 -11.57 28.37 34.73
CA ASP A 61 -12.62 28.48 35.71
C ASP A 61 -13.27 29.88 35.66
N LYS A 62 -14.31 30.09 36.48
CA LYS A 62 -15.01 31.38 36.56
C LYS A 62 -14.12 32.55 37.05
N THR A 63 -13.01 32.25 37.72
CA THR A 63 -12.04 33.26 38.19
C THR A 63 -11.00 33.63 37.11
N GLY A 64 -10.93 32.87 36.03
CA GLY A 64 -9.93 33.02 34.97
C GLY A 64 -8.50 32.62 35.37
N ARG A 65 -8.30 32.16 36.60
CA ARG A 65 -6.98 31.86 37.18
C ARG A 65 -6.54 30.41 36.98
N HIS A 66 -7.47 29.46 37.02
CA HIS A 66 -7.17 28.04 36.95
C HIS A 66 -7.83 27.37 35.73
N TRP A 67 -7.23 26.28 35.26
CA TRP A 67 -7.83 25.44 34.22
C TRP A 67 -8.91 24.52 34.84
N ALA A 68 -10.16 24.68 34.43
CA ALA A 68 -11.29 23.89 34.98
C ALA A 68 -11.34 22.45 34.46
N ASN A 69 -10.87 22.23 33.24
CA ASN A 69 -10.94 20.94 32.56
C ASN A 69 -9.60 20.48 31.99
N TRP A 70 -8.45 20.98 32.51
CA TRP A 70 -7.15 20.73 31.93
C TRP A 70 -6.13 20.42 33.00
N SER A 71 -5.57 19.21 32.97
CA SER A 71 -4.50 18.80 33.87
C SER A 71 -3.13 19.23 33.33
N LYS A 72 -2.10 19.22 34.20
CA LYS A 72 -0.71 19.46 33.77
C LYS A 72 -0.20 18.47 32.71
N THR A 73 -0.76 17.28 32.69
CA THR A 73 -0.38 16.23 31.74
C THR A 73 -1.22 16.21 30.45
N ALA A 74 -2.33 16.96 30.40
CA ALA A 74 -3.26 16.91 29.27
C ALA A 74 -2.60 17.32 27.93
N LEU A 75 -1.78 18.38 27.92
CA LEU A 75 -1.10 18.82 26.70
C LEU A 75 -0.04 17.82 26.22
N PRO A 76 0.89 17.31 27.05
CA PRO A 76 1.80 16.22 26.69
C PRO A 76 1.09 14.98 26.14
N TRP A 77 0.02 14.53 26.77
CA TRP A 77 -0.77 13.40 26.32
C TRP A 77 -1.47 13.66 24.99
N MET A 78 -2.07 14.86 24.82
CA MET A 78 -2.72 15.24 23.57
C MET A 78 -1.72 15.31 22.41
N SER A 79 -0.49 15.76 22.67
CA SER A 79 0.55 15.89 21.65
C SER A 79 0.93 14.56 20.96
N ILE A 80 0.70 13.45 21.64
CA ILE A 80 0.96 12.09 21.14
C ILE A 80 -0.33 11.33 20.77
N GLY A 81 -1.49 12.02 20.77
CA GLY A 81 -2.76 11.50 20.25
C GLY A 81 -3.77 11.03 21.29
N TYR A 82 -3.41 10.98 22.57
CA TYR A 82 -4.38 10.76 23.64
C TYR A 82 -5.23 12.02 23.90
N GLU A 83 -6.27 11.95 24.71
CA GLU A 83 -7.18 13.06 24.99
C GLU A 83 -7.95 13.57 23.74
N THR A 84 -7.86 12.85 22.62
CA THR A 84 -8.54 13.15 21.36
C THR A 84 -9.28 11.93 20.84
N GLN A 85 -10.37 12.17 20.12
CA GLN A 85 -11.09 11.13 19.38
C GLN A 85 -11.13 11.58 17.92
N VAL A 86 -10.25 10.99 17.10
CA VAL A 86 -10.13 11.32 15.68
C VAL A 86 -10.37 10.06 14.87
N PRO A 87 -11.47 9.99 14.11
CA PRO A 87 -11.75 8.85 13.24
C PRO A 87 -10.60 8.60 12.25
N PRO A 88 -10.32 7.34 11.89
CA PRO A 88 -9.28 7.01 10.91
C PRO A 88 -9.43 7.76 9.59
N ILE A 89 -10.67 7.97 9.12
CA ILE A 89 -10.96 8.71 7.88
C ILE A 89 -10.55 10.18 7.98
N SER A 90 -10.65 10.80 9.17
CA SER A 90 -10.18 12.19 9.38
C SER A 90 -8.67 12.27 9.36
N THR A 91 -7.98 11.29 9.96
CA THR A 91 -6.52 11.14 9.88
C THR A 91 -6.08 10.94 8.43
N LEU A 92 -6.72 10.04 7.68
CA LEU A 92 -6.44 9.81 6.26
C LEU A 92 -6.65 11.08 5.43
N THR A 93 -7.74 11.81 5.66
CA THR A 93 -8.04 13.08 4.97
C THR A 93 -6.95 14.12 5.23
N PHE A 94 -6.43 14.19 6.45
CA PHE A 94 -5.33 15.08 6.80
C PHE A 94 -4.01 14.68 6.11
N TYR A 95 -3.67 13.39 6.08
CA TYR A 95 -2.50 12.90 5.34
C TYR A 95 -2.65 13.10 3.83
N ASN A 96 -3.85 12.93 3.31
CA ASN A 96 -4.16 13.25 1.91
C ASN A 96 -3.93 14.74 1.62
N ALA A 97 -4.30 15.65 2.54
CA ALA A 97 -4.01 17.06 2.37
C ALA A 97 -2.50 17.36 2.35
N ILE A 98 -1.70 16.69 3.20
CA ILE A 98 -0.23 16.81 3.16
C ILE A 98 0.29 16.32 1.80
N ALA A 99 -0.16 15.15 1.33
CA ALA A 99 0.20 14.58 0.04
C ALA A 99 -0.17 15.52 -1.14
N ASN A 100 -1.30 16.23 -1.02
CA ASN A 100 -1.85 17.14 -2.02
C ASN A 100 -1.36 18.60 -1.87
N GLY A 101 -0.15 18.80 -1.36
CA GLY A 101 0.46 20.12 -1.25
C GLY A 101 -0.22 21.08 -0.26
N GLY A 102 -1.00 20.54 0.67
CA GLY A 102 -1.75 21.30 1.68
C GLY A 102 -3.22 21.52 1.37
N LYS A 103 -3.69 21.14 0.18
CA LYS A 103 -5.10 21.25 -0.21
C LYS A 103 -5.92 20.09 0.35
N MET A 104 -6.87 20.37 1.25
CA MET A 104 -7.73 19.37 1.88
C MET A 104 -9.05 19.26 1.12
N VAL A 105 -9.38 18.05 0.72
CA VAL A 105 -10.62 17.69 0.02
C VAL A 105 -11.49 16.76 0.88
N ARG A 106 -12.81 16.86 0.73
CA ARG A 106 -13.75 15.95 1.40
C ARG A 106 -13.66 14.56 0.78
N PRO A 107 -13.59 13.48 1.58
CA PRO A 107 -13.72 12.13 1.07
C PRO A 107 -15.00 11.95 0.25
N ARG A 108 -14.88 11.36 -0.93
CA ARG A 108 -15.97 11.13 -1.87
C ARG A 108 -16.02 9.65 -2.21
N PHE A 109 -17.14 8.99 -1.93
CA PHE A 109 -17.33 7.54 -2.12
C PHE A 109 -18.04 7.23 -3.44
N VAL A 110 -18.80 8.19 -3.97
CA VAL A 110 -19.50 8.08 -5.25
C VAL A 110 -19.06 9.23 -6.13
N SER A 111 -18.64 8.96 -7.34
CA SER A 111 -18.27 9.99 -8.32
C SER A 111 -19.46 10.42 -9.15
N ARG A 112 -20.31 9.48 -9.57
CA ARG A 112 -21.50 9.71 -10.39
C ARG A 112 -22.48 8.55 -10.26
N ILE A 113 -23.71 8.80 -10.62
CA ILE A 113 -24.78 7.81 -10.79
C ILE A 113 -25.09 7.75 -12.28
N GLU A 114 -25.07 6.55 -12.84
CA GLU A 114 -25.38 6.30 -14.25
C GLU A 114 -26.59 5.36 -14.36
N LYS A 115 -27.43 5.56 -15.37
CA LYS A 115 -28.50 4.67 -15.77
C LYS A 115 -28.49 4.55 -17.28
N ASP A 116 -28.48 3.33 -17.80
CA ASP A 116 -28.50 3.02 -19.23
C ASP A 116 -27.37 3.73 -20.04
N GLY A 117 -26.20 3.97 -19.42
CA GLY A 117 -25.05 4.67 -20.00
C GLY A 117 -25.12 6.20 -19.91
N GLU A 118 -26.20 6.77 -19.41
CA GLU A 118 -26.34 8.21 -19.19
C GLU A 118 -26.01 8.61 -17.75
N VAL A 119 -25.29 9.72 -17.57
CA VAL A 119 -24.97 10.27 -16.26
C VAL A 119 -26.16 11.03 -15.71
N ILE A 120 -26.83 10.46 -14.68
CA ILE A 120 -27.97 11.09 -14.00
C ILE A 120 -27.52 12.16 -13.02
N LYS A 121 -26.42 11.90 -12.30
CA LYS A 121 -25.92 12.80 -11.26
C LYS A 121 -24.42 12.65 -11.08
N GLU A 122 -23.72 13.78 -11.01
CA GLU A 122 -22.32 13.86 -10.65
C GLU A 122 -22.12 14.43 -9.23
N PHE A 123 -21.09 13.94 -8.55
CA PHE A 123 -20.66 14.45 -7.26
C PHE A 123 -19.26 15.06 -7.42
N PRO A 124 -19.14 16.40 -7.55
CA PRO A 124 -17.86 17.06 -7.77
C PRO A 124 -16.97 16.96 -6.52
N VAL A 125 -15.66 17.16 -6.72
CA VAL A 125 -14.69 17.26 -5.63
C VAL A 125 -15.00 18.51 -4.78
N GLN A 126 -15.16 18.30 -3.47
CA GLN A 126 -15.40 19.39 -2.52
C GLN A 126 -14.11 19.75 -1.78
N VAL A 127 -13.66 20.97 -1.93
CA VAL A 127 -12.50 21.50 -1.21
C VAL A 127 -12.93 22.00 0.16
N ILE A 128 -12.32 21.43 1.22
CA ILE A 128 -12.55 21.86 2.61
C ILE A 128 -11.64 23.06 2.94
N LYS A 129 -10.36 22.95 2.57
CA LYS A 129 -9.36 24.02 2.75
C LYS A 129 -8.43 24.06 1.55
N ASN A 130 -8.18 25.24 1.02
CA ASN A 130 -7.20 25.43 -0.06
C ASN A 130 -5.77 25.24 0.43
N GLN A 131 -5.52 25.56 1.72
CA GLN A 131 -4.23 25.36 2.37
C GLN A 131 -4.44 25.09 3.86
N ILE A 132 -3.87 23.97 4.37
CA ILE A 132 -3.99 23.55 5.78
C ILE A 132 -3.02 24.30 6.69
N CYS A 133 -1.94 24.89 6.19
CA CYS A 133 -0.97 25.64 7.01
C CYS A 133 -0.74 27.06 6.49
N LYS A 134 -0.32 27.96 7.40
CA LYS A 134 -0.07 29.36 7.04
C LYS A 134 1.14 29.52 6.12
N ASN A 135 2.19 28.72 6.33
CA ASN A 135 3.39 28.73 5.50
C ASN A 135 3.41 27.46 4.62
N PRO A 136 3.15 27.57 3.30
CA PRO A 136 3.14 26.43 2.38
C PRO A 136 4.46 25.64 2.36
N ALA A 137 5.60 26.29 2.62
CA ALA A 137 6.90 25.61 2.68
C ALA A 137 6.95 24.53 3.78
N SER A 138 6.15 24.68 4.84
CA SER A 138 6.04 23.67 5.91
C SER A 138 5.51 22.32 5.39
N ILE A 139 4.75 22.31 4.29
CA ILE A 139 4.27 21.07 3.66
C ILE A 139 5.45 20.26 3.11
N GLY A 140 6.37 20.88 2.39
CA GLY A 140 7.57 20.19 1.89
C GLY A 140 8.44 19.63 3.01
N VAL A 141 8.56 20.38 4.13
CA VAL A 141 9.31 19.92 5.31
C VAL A 141 8.66 18.68 5.93
N ILE A 142 7.34 18.67 6.14
CA ILE A 142 6.66 17.50 6.71
C ILE A 142 6.65 16.30 5.75
N GLN A 143 6.53 16.54 4.45
CA GLN A 143 6.65 15.49 3.43
C GLN A 143 8.02 14.81 3.47
N ASP A 144 9.12 15.58 3.57
CA ASP A 144 10.48 15.06 3.74
C ASP A 144 10.63 14.26 5.05
N ILE A 145 10.05 14.73 6.15
CA ILE A 145 10.08 14.02 7.42
C ILE A 145 9.31 12.69 7.31
N LEU A 146 8.12 12.68 6.73
CA LEU A 146 7.32 11.46 6.54
C LEU A 146 8.01 10.45 5.62
N TYR A 147 8.70 10.91 4.59
CA TYR A 147 9.58 10.10 3.77
C TYR A 147 10.68 9.44 4.61
N LYS A 148 11.39 10.22 5.43
CA LYS A 148 12.46 9.72 6.31
C LYS A 148 11.97 8.75 7.39
N VAL A 149 10.72 8.88 7.87
CA VAL A 149 10.12 7.90 8.79
C VAL A 149 10.08 6.51 8.18
N VAL A 150 9.76 6.40 6.89
CA VAL A 150 9.71 5.13 6.17
C VAL A 150 11.10 4.70 5.72
N HIS A 151 11.92 5.60 5.22
CA HIS A 151 13.22 5.24 4.63
C HIS A 151 14.29 4.89 5.67
N VAL A 152 14.37 5.65 6.76
CA VAL A 152 15.40 5.48 7.82
C VAL A 152 14.86 5.32 9.23
N GLY A 153 13.55 5.47 9.43
CA GLY A 153 12.87 5.43 10.73
C GLY A 153 12.16 4.11 11.02
N LEU A 154 11.15 4.18 11.91
CA LEU A 154 10.37 3.04 12.36
C LEU A 154 9.30 2.55 11.36
N GLY A 155 9.12 3.26 10.26
CA GLY A 155 8.15 2.91 9.22
C GLY A 155 8.69 2.03 8.10
N LYS A 156 9.90 1.49 8.20
CA LYS A 156 10.59 0.75 7.11
C LYS A 156 9.78 -0.39 6.52
N THR A 157 9.00 -1.08 7.32
CA THR A 157 8.16 -2.21 6.89
C THR A 157 7.09 -1.81 5.87
N ALA A 158 6.65 -0.54 5.88
CA ALA A 158 5.70 -0.02 4.91
C ALA A 158 6.35 0.43 3.59
N GLY A 159 7.69 0.47 3.53
CA GLY A 159 8.45 0.90 2.36
C GLY A 159 8.49 -0.15 1.26
N SER A 160 8.61 0.29 0.01
CA SER A 160 8.81 -0.54 -1.17
C SER A 160 10.23 -0.40 -1.71
N LYS A 161 10.68 -1.41 -2.46
CA LYS A 161 11.92 -1.34 -3.26
C LYS A 161 11.69 -0.68 -4.62
N SER A 162 10.45 -0.67 -5.09
CA SER A 162 10.07 -0.22 -6.43
C SER A 162 9.61 1.24 -6.47
N PHE A 163 9.14 1.78 -5.36
CA PHE A 163 8.68 3.17 -5.24
C PHE A 163 8.82 3.67 -3.80
N HIS A 164 8.82 4.98 -3.62
CA HIS A 164 8.91 5.55 -2.29
C HIS A 164 7.54 5.73 -1.64
N VAL A 165 7.51 5.48 -0.33
CA VAL A 165 6.36 5.67 0.55
C VAL A 165 6.70 6.73 1.59
N SER A 166 5.73 7.59 1.89
CA SER A 166 5.79 8.53 3.02
C SER A 166 4.66 8.24 3.98
N GLY A 167 4.95 8.19 5.27
CA GLY A 167 3.91 7.88 6.26
C GLY A 167 4.43 7.83 7.68
N LYS A 168 3.53 7.45 8.60
CA LYS A 168 3.83 7.38 10.04
C LYS A 168 3.12 6.19 10.68
N THR A 169 3.83 5.52 11.56
CA THR A 169 3.32 4.47 12.44
C THR A 169 2.57 5.06 13.62
N GLY A 170 1.53 4.38 14.09
CA GLY A 170 0.84 4.65 15.34
C GLY A 170 0.72 3.38 16.18
N THR A 171 0.90 3.52 17.48
CA THR A 171 0.68 2.45 18.46
C THR A 171 0.07 3.10 19.70
N ALA A 172 -1.21 2.90 19.92
CA ALA A 172 -1.93 3.44 21.05
C ALA A 172 -2.52 2.31 21.91
N GLN A 173 -2.46 2.49 23.22
CA GLN A 173 -3.16 1.61 24.16
C GLN A 173 -4.61 2.06 24.27
N LYS A 174 -5.55 1.11 24.33
CA LYS A 174 -6.94 1.38 24.65
C LYS A 174 -7.15 1.27 26.16
N ALA A 175 -7.79 2.27 26.74
CA ALA A 175 -8.22 2.19 28.14
C ALA A 175 -9.44 1.30 28.27
N HIS A 176 -9.47 0.42 29.27
CA HIS A 176 -10.64 -0.31 29.71
C HIS A 176 -11.18 0.33 31.01
N ASN A 177 -12.42 0.76 30.99
CA ASN A 177 -13.06 1.43 32.16
C ASN A 177 -12.22 2.61 32.71
N GLY A 178 -11.61 3.40 31.79
CA GLY A 178 -10.77 4.54 32.15
C GLY A 178 -9.37 4.19 32.65
N SER A 179 -8.96 2.91 32.66
CA SER A 179 -7.65 2.46 33.12
C SER A 179 -6.85 1.76 32.00
N TYR A 180 -5.55 2.01 31.96
CA TYR A 180 -4.57 1.31 31.10
C TYR A 180 -3.88 0.13 31.81
N LYS A 181 -4.23 -0.13 33.08
CA LYS A 181 -3.49 -1.06 33.96
C LYS A 181 -4.24 -2.35 34.34
N SER A 182 -5.50 -2.50 33.93
CA SER A 182 -6.32 -3.66 34.31
C SER A 182 -6.40 -4.69 33.18
N GLY A 183 -5.89 -5.88 33.42
CA GLY A 183 -6.00 -7.03 32.52
C GLY A 183 -5.05 -7.01 31.32
N THR A 184 -5.42 -7.71 30.26
CA THR A 184 -4.67 -7.72 29.00
C THR A 184 -4.84 -6.36 28.31
N VAL A 185 -3.73 -5.72 27.97
CA VAL A 185 -3.75 -4.42 27.30
C VAL A 185 -4.15 -4.59 25.82
N ASP A 186 -5.15 -3.84 25.40
CA ASP A 186 -5.54 -3.73 24.00
C ASP A 186 -4.83 -2.57 23.33
N TYR A 187 -4.43 -2.80 22.09
CA TYR A 187 -3.74 -1.83 21.27
C TYR A 187 -4.54 -1.50 20.02
N LEU A 188 -4.50 -0.23 19.62
CA LEU A 188 -4.84 0.22 18.29
C LEU A 188 -3.54 0.53 17.56
N LEU A 189 -3.22 -0.30 16.59
CA LEU A 189 -2.04 -0.21 15.75
C LEU A 189 -2.44 0.47 14.44
N SER A 190 -1.62 1.36 13.93
CA SER A 190 -1.92 2.00 12.66
C SER A 190 -0.67 2.34 11.85
N PHE A 191 -0.87 2.44 10.54
CA PHE A 191 0.03 3.12 9.62
C PHE A 191 -0.80 3.97 8.68
N CYS A 192 -0.46 5.26 8.58
CA CYS A 192 -1.09 6.18 7.63
C CYS A 192 -0.02 6.78 6.75
N GLY A 193 -0.25 6.76 5.42
CA GLY A 193 0.73 7.24 4.47
C GLY A 193 0.18 7.45 3.07
N TYR A 194 1.08 7.77 2.15
CA TYR A 194 0.78 8.00 0.73
C TYR A 194 1.93 7.56 -0.16
N PHE A 195 1.60 7.25 -1.41
CA PHE A 195 2.54 6.77 -2.43
C PHE A 195 2.03 7.08 -3.87
N PRO A 196 2.93 7.09 -4.91
CA PRO A 196 4.37 7.22 -4.75
C PRO A 196 4.74 8.54 -4.08
N SER A 197 5.97 8.69 -3.57
CA SER A 197 6.39 9.90 -2.85
C SER A 197 7.88 10.14 -3.05
N GLY A 198 8.45 11.12 -2.34
CA GLY A 198 9.88 11.43 -2.43
C GLY A 198 10.25 12.24 -3.66
N LYS A 199 11.40 11.97 -4.23
CA LYS A 199 11.93 12.63 -5.44
C LYS A 199 12.21 11.62 -6.52
N ASP A 200 12.05 12.02 -7.78
CA ASP A 200 12.45 11.25 -8.94
C ASP A 200 13.99 11.31 -9.17
N ALA A 201 14.45 10.66 -10.24
CA ALA A 201 15.86 10.63 -10.59
C ALA A 201 16.46 12.04 -10.86
N ASP A 202 15.62 12.98 -11.30
CA ASP A 202 16.00 14.38 -11.55
C ASP A 202 15.95 15.25 -10.29
N GLY A 203 15.63 14.65 -9.12
CA GLY A 203 15.49 15.36 -7.84
C GLY A 203 14.19 16.14 -7.69
N LYS A 204 13.23 16.02 -8.61
CA LYS A 204 11.93 16.69 -8.55
C LYS A 204 10.97 15.93 -7.63
N PRO A 205 10.10 16.62 -6.88
CA PRO A 205 9.11 15.96 -6.04
C PRO A 205 8.15 15.09 -6.87
N VAL A 206 8.01 13.82 -6.49
CA VAL A 206 7.02 12.92 -7.09
C VAL A 206 5.65 13.27 -6.55
N LYS A 207 4.67 13.45 -7.45
CA LYS A 207 3.29 13.75 -7.06
C LYS A 207 2.60 12.47 -6.55
N PRO A 208 2.18 12.43 -5.27
CA PRO A 208 1.44 11.30 -4.72
C PRO A 208 0.12 11.05 -5.46
N LYS A 209 -0.23 9.78 -5.62
CA LYS A 209 -1.47 9.36 -6.29
C LYS A 209 -2.46 8.70 -5.34
N TYR A 210 -1.94 8.02 -4.31
CA TYR A 210 -2.73 7.24 -3.37
C TYR A 210 -2.38 7.61 -1.95
N SER A 211 -3.37 7.63 -1.08
CA SER A 211 -3.21 7.68 0.38
C SER A 211 -3.98 6.51 0.99
N CYS A 212 -3.41 5.91 2.01
CA CYS A 212 -3.98 4.74 2.68
C CYS A 212 -3.76 4.84 4.19
N ILE A 213 -4.71 4.32 4.96
CA ILE A 213 -4.57 4.09 6.39
C ILE A 213 -4.94 2.64 6.70
N VAL A 214 -4.10 1.99 7.48
CA VAL A 214 -4.36 0.64 8.02
C VAL A 214 -4.47 0.75 9.53
N CYS A 215 -5.59 0.26 10.08
CA CYS A 215 -5.83 0.20 11.51
C CYS A 215 -6.09 -1.25 11.93
N ILE A 216 -5.35 -1.73 12.92
CA ILE A 216 -5.46 -3.10 13.46
C ILE A 216 -5.68 -2.99 14.97
N GLN A 217 -6.76 -3.60 15.46
CA GLN A 217 -6.96 -3.76 16.88
C GLN A 217 -6.39 -5.12 17.32
N LYS A 218 -5.60 -5.12 18.40
CA LYS A 218 -4.90 -6.30 18.89
C LYS A 218 -4.79 -6.29 20.41
N SER A 219 -5.05 -7.44 21.02
CA SER A 219 -4.82 -7.67 22.45
C SER A 219 -3.42 -8.24 22.70
N GLY A 220 -2.77 -7.76 23.73
CA GLY A 220 -1.46 -8.23 24.19
C GLY A 220 -0.28 -7.87 23.31
N LEU A 221 0.91 -8.30 23.74
CA LEU A 221 2.18 -8.13 23.00
C LEU A 221 2.48 -9.36 22.11
N PRO A 222 3.30 -9.22 21.06
CA PRO A 222 3.91 -7.99 20.55
C PRO A 222 2.89 -7.07 19.87
N ALA A 223 3.05 -5.74 20.02
CA ALA A 223 2.18 -4.73 19.43
C ALA A 223 3.02 -3.64 18.75
N SER A 224 2.98 -3.57 17.43
CA SER A 224 3.76 -2.61 16.65
C SER A 224 2.99 -2.16 15.41
N GLY A 225 2.66 -0.87 15.35
CA GLY A 225 2.06 -0.28 14.17
C GLY A 225 2.97 -0.37 12.94
N GLY A 226 4.30 -0.29 13.13
CA GLY A 226 5.25 -0.45 12.05
C GLY A 226 5.25 -1.87 11.48
N LEU A 227 5.43 -2.88 12.32
CA LEU A 227 5.55 -4.28 11.89
C LEU A 227 4.24 -4.87 11.36
N MET A 228 3.11 -4.53 11.99
CA MET A 228 1.80 -5.12 11.63
C MET A 228 1.07 -4.27 10.59
N SER A 229 0.67 -3.05 10.97
CA SER A 229 -0.07 -2.18 10.04
C SER A 229 0.79 -1.70 8.88
N GLY A 230 2.11 -1.54 9.10
CA GLY A 230 3.06 -1.19 8.04
C GLY A 230 3.20 -2.29 6.99
N GLN A 231 3.22 -3.57 7.39
CA GLN A 231 3.28 -4.70 6.45
C GLN A 231 2.03 -4.76 5.58
N VAL A 232 0.85 -4.67 6.18
CA VAL A 232 -0.43 -4.66 5.42
C VAL A 232 -0.48 -3.46 4.47
N PHE A 233 -0.01 -2.28 4.92
CA PHE A 233 0.09 -1.12 4.04
C PHE A 233 1.03 -1.38 2.85
N HIS A 234 2.20 -1.98 3.08
CA HIS A 234 3.14 -2.38 2.04
C HIS A 234 2.46 -3.27 0.99
N ASP A 235 1.79 -4.34 1.42
CA ASP A 235 1.14 -5.30 0.53
C ASP A 235 0.03 -4.65 -0.31
N ILE A 236 -0.75 -3.74 0.29
CA ILE A 236 -1.75 -2.94 -0.42
C ILE A 236 -1.09 -2.01 -1.44
N ALA A 237 -0.03 -1.31 -1.06
CA ALA A 237 0.67 -0.37 -1.93
C ALA A 237 1.32 -1.08 -3.12
N GLU A 238 2.01 -2.20 -2.88
CA GLU A 238 2.58 -3.06 -3.94
C GLU A 238 1.49 -3.56 -4.90
N GLY A 239 0.37 -4.07 -4.37
CA GLY A 239 -0.74 -4.56 -5.18
C GLY A 239 -1.38 -3.47 -6.05
N ILE A 240 -1.50 -2.23 -5.55
CA ILE A 240 -2.02 -1.09 -6.31
C ILE A 240 -1.02 -0.66 -7.39
N MET A 241 0.25 -0.52 -7.03
CA MET A 241 1.28 -0.07 -7.98
C MET A 241 1.52 -1.10 -9.07
N ALA A 242 1.53 -2.39 -8.75
CA ALA A 242 1.64 -3.47 -9.73
C ALA A 242 0.52 -3.45 -10.80
N ARG A 243 -0.70 -3.06 -10.41
CA ARG A 243 -1.84 -2.93 -11.34
C ARG A 243 -1.78 -1.66 -12.20
N ASN A 244 -0.99 -0.67 -11.80
CA ASN A 244 -0.92 0.65 -12.42
C ASN A 244 0.42 0.92 -13.12
N VAL A 245 1.10 -0.12 -13.60
CA VAL A 245 2.39 -0.05 -14.31
C VAL A 245 2.41 0.96 -15.47
N ARG A 246 1.25 1.32 -16.02
CA ARG A 246 1.13 2.37 -17.07
C ARG A 246 1.53 3.78 -16.60
N TYR A 247 1.70 4.02 -15.31
CA TYR A 247 1.98 5.37 -14.79
C TYR A 247 3.47 5.71 -14.67
N ASP A 248 4.37 4.71 -14.72
CA ASP A 248 5.81 4.92 -14.53
C ASP A 248 6.66 4.88 -15.81
N VAL A 249 6.05 4.60 -16.96
CA VAL A 249 6.79 4.48 -18.23
C VAL A 249 7.32 5.84 -18.74
N SER A 250 6.91 6.96 -18.12
CA SER A 250 7.31 8.30 -18.59
C SER A 250 8.46 8.95 -17.81
N SER A 251 8.97 8.39 -16.71
CA SER A 251 9.87 9.12 -15.83
C SER A 251 11.29 8.60 -15.63
N SER A 252 11.70 7.49 -16.18
CA SER A 252 13.13 7.22 -16.47
C SER A 252 13.33 5.89 -17.20
N ARG A 253 14.05 5.93 -18.31
CA ARG A 253 14.49 4.74 -19.04
C ARG A 253 15.43 3.83 -18.21
N ASP A 254 15.95 4.31 -17.10
CA ASP A 254 16.89 3.57 -16.24
C ASP A 254 16.22 2.88 -15.04
N SER A 255 15.01 3.24 -14.64
CA SER A 255 14.28 2.58 -13.53
C SER A 255 13.33 1.46 -13.96
N LEU A 256 13.22 1.16 -15.25
CA LEU A 256 12.53 -0.02 -15.80
C LEU A 256 13.19 -1.36 -15.39
N SER A 257 14.30 -1.30 -14.64
CA SER A 257 15.00 -2.50 -14.13
C SER A 257 14.28 -3.18 -12.96
N CYS A 258 13.18 -2.63 -12.44
CA CYS A 258 12.70 -3.01 -11.11
C CYS A 258 11.56 -4.01 -11.08
N PHE A 259 10.81 -4.20 -12.15
CA PHE A 259 9.66 -5.10 -12.10
C PHE A 259 9.60 -6.04 -13.29
N VAL A 260 10.46 -7.06 -13.25
CA VAL A 260 10.30 -8.23 -14.11
C VAL A 260 9.32 -9.16 -13.41
N PRO A 261 8.11 -9.42 -13.96
CA PRO A 261 7.14 -10.30 -13.34
C PRO A 261 7.65 -11.74 -13.36
N GLU A 262 7.19 -12.55 -12.41
CA GLU A 262 7.31 -14.00 -12.52
C GLU A 262 6.34 -14.50 -13.60
N VAL A 263 6.87 -15.07 -14.66
CA VAL A 263 6.11 -15.59 -15.79
C VAL A 263 6.08 -17.11 -15.70
N LYS A 264 4.91 -17.70 -15.90
CA LYS A 264 4.76 -19.15 -15.94
C LYS A 264 5.32 -19.70 -17.25
N SER A 265 5.96 -20.85 -17.18
CA SER A 265 6.30 -21.64 -18.35
C SER A 265 5.04 -22.03 -19.15
N GLY A 266 5.17 -22.37 -20.41
CA GLY A 266 4.04 -22.75 -21.25
C GLY A 266 4.21 -22.29 -22.69
N ASN A 267 3.20 -21.64 -23.26
CA ASN A 267 3.27 -21.02 -24.58
C ASN A 267 4.09 -19.73 -24.54
N ILE A 268 5.40 -19.87 -24.75
CA ILE A 268 6.34 -18.75 -24.67
C ILE A 268 6.21 -17.75 -25.82
N LEU A 269 5.63 -18.14 -26.95
CA LEU A 269 5.30 -17.20 -28.02
C LEU A 269 4.21 -16.22 -27.61
N ALA A 270 3.17 -16.72 -26.92
CA ALA A 270 2.13 -15.89 -26.37
C ALA A 270 2.65 -15.03 -25.21
N ALA A 271 3.53 -15.57 -24.37
CA ALA A 271 4.18 -14.82 -23.29
C ALA A 271 5.01 -13.66 -23.85
N ASP A 272 5.83 -13.89 -24.86
CA ASP A 272 6.65 -12.87 -25.52
C ASP A 272 5.79 -11.75 -26.13
N TYR A 273 4.71 -12.13 -26.83
CA TYR A 273 3.75 -11.16 -27.36
C TYR A 273 3.17 -10.23 -26.28
N VAL A 274 2.69 -10.82 -25.17
CA VAL A 274 2.10 -10.07 -24.07
C VAL A 274 3.13 -9.18 -23.38
N LEU A 275 4.31 -9.73 -23.05
CA LEU A 275 5.39 -9.00 -22.37
C LEU A 275 5.89 -7.82 -23.21
N SER A 276 6.07 -8.03 -24.52
CA SER A 276 6.50 -6.98 -25.44
C SER A 276 5.46 -5.85 -25.53
N HIS A 277 4.15 -6.18 -25.56
CA HIS A 277 3.08 -5.17 -25.54
C HIS A 277 2.96 -4.42 -24.21
N LEU A 278 3.43 -5.02 -23.13
CA LEU A 278 3.55 -4.38 -21.81
C LEU A 278 4.84 -3.56 -21.67
N GLY A 279 5.70 -3.52 -22.70
CA GLY A 279 6.97 -2.81 -22.67
C GLY A 279 8.06 -3.48 -21.83
N LEU A 280 7.88 -4.77 -21.51
CA LEU A 280 8.86 -5.58 -20.79
C LEU A 280 9.84 -6.22 -21.77
N LYS A 281 11.13 -6.19 -21.43
CA LYS A 281 12.15 -6.83 -22.25
C LYS A 281 12.07 -8.34 -22.10
N THR A 282 12.15 -9.02 -23.24
CA THR A 282 12.28 -10.47 -23.32
C THR A 282 13.55 -10.83 -24.08
N THR A 283 14.27 -11.85 -23.63
CA THR A 283 15.33 -12.48 -24.41
C THR A 283 14.78 -13.80 -24.92
N THR A 284 14.80 -13.96 -26.26
CA THR A 284 14.27 -15.12 -26.95
C THR A 284 15.35 -15.78 -27.77
N GLU A 285 15.37 -17.12 -27.80
CA GLU A 285 16.30 -17.93 -28.62
C GLU A 285 15.77 -18.17 -30.03
N TRP A 286 14.66 -17.54 -30.41
CA TRP A 286 14.06 -17.69 -31.75
C TRP A 286 13.81 -16.32 -32.41
N SER A 287 14.02 -16.31 -33.71
CA SER A 287 13.56 -15.25 -34.59
C SER A 287 12.32 -15.76 -35.33
N GLY A 288 11.14 -15.34 -34.94
CA GLY A 288 9.91 -15.85 -35.59
C GLY A 288 8.78 -14.84 -35.54
N SER A 289 7.98 -14.86 -36.59
CA SER A 289 6.75 -14.06 -36.68
C SER A 289 5.66 -14.72 -35.82
N TYR A 290 4.94 -13.92 -35.07
CA TYR A 290 3.70 -14.32 -34.34
C TYR A 290 2.59 -14.82 -35.30
N ALA A 291 2.79 -14.73 -36.60
CA ALA A 291 1.80 -15.01 -37.64
C ALA A 291 1.52 -16.49 -37.88
N THR A 292 2.33 -17.42 -37.35
CA THR A 292 2.18 -18.87 -37.67
C THR A 292 1.11 -19.58 -36.84
N GLY A 293 0.57 -18.97 -35.81
CA GLY A 293 -0.51 -19.51 -34.96
C GLY A 293 -0.17 -20.75 -34.11
N ASN A 294 0.97 -21.41 -34.36
CA ASN A 294 1.39 -22.59 -33.61
C ASN A 294 2.07 -22.21 -32.29
N PRO A 295 1.68 -22.79 -31.16
CA PRO A 295 2.31 -22.50 -29.89
C PRO A 295 3.77 -22.98 -29.88
N ILE A 296 4.67 -22.14 -29.35
CA ILE A 296 6.04 -22.53 -29.00
C ILE A 296 6.05 -22.80 -27.50
N TRP A 297 6.37 -24.05 -27.15
CA TRP A 297 6.44 -24.45 -25.73
C TRP A 297 7.84 -24.23 -25.17
N GLY A 298 7.89 -23.74 -23.93
CA GLY A 298 9.16 -23.46 -23.30
C GLY A 298 9.05 -23.00 -21.85
N THR A 299 10.22 -22.66 -21.30
CA THR A 299 10.37 -22.14 -19.95
C THR A 299 10.48 -20.61 -19.97
N ALA A 300 10.01 -19.99 -18.90
CA ALA A 300 10.18 -18.58 -18.63
C ALA A 300 10.97 -18.41 -17.34
N GLU A 301 12.10 -17.76 -17.41
CA GLU A 301 12.97 -17.46 -16.25
C GLU A 301 13.05 -15.96 -16.04
N LYS A 302 12.85 -15.56 -14.78
CA LYS A 302 12.98 -14.18 -14.39
C LYS A 302 14.45 -13.81 -14.20
N GLU A 303 14.93 -12.85 -14.97
CA GLU A 303 16.23 -12.22 -14.77
C GLU A 303 16.09 -10.81 -14.16
N THR A 304 17.19 -10.18 -13.83
CA THR A 304 17.20 -8.88 -13.14
C THR A 304 16.52 -7.76 -13.94
N LYS A 305 16.59 -7.81 -15.29
CA LYS A 305 16.09 -6.73 -16.17
C LYS A 305 15.13 -7.21 -17.26
N GLU A 306 14.95 -8.52 -17.41
CA GLU A 306 14.19 -9.11 -18.50
C GLU A 306 13.64 -10.49 -18.14
N VAL A 307 12.76 -11.02 -18.98
CA VAL A 307 12.31 -12.41 -18.91
C VAL A 307 13.03 -13.19 -20.01
N LYS A 308 13.79 -14.19 -19.63
CA LYS A 308 14.40 -15.13 -20.55
C LYS A 308 13.38 -16.21 -20.91
N LEU A 309 13.11 -16.35 -22.20
CA LEU A 309 12.19 -17.34 -22.74
C LEU A 309 13.02 -18.35 -23.55
N SER A 310 13.04 -19.59 -23.07
CA SER A 310 13.84 -20.67 -23.70
C SER A 310 12.92 -21.78 -24.24
N LYS A 311 13.14 -22.17 -25.50
CA LYS A 311 12.36 -23.22 -26.14
C LYS A 311 12.68 -24.57 -25.55
N VAL A 312 11.66 -25.37 -25.20
CA VAL A 312 11.81 -26.76 -24.78
C VAL A 312 11.52 -27.68 -25.98
N PRO A 313 12.42 -28.62 -26.30
CA PRO A 313 12.15 -29.61 -27.33
C PRO A 313 10.91 -30.43 -27.02
N MET A 314 10.03 -30.57 -28.00
CA MET A 314 8.83 -31.37 -27.84
C MET A 314 9.16 -32.87 -27.92
N THR A 315 8.69 -33.66 -26.95
CA THR A 315 8.79 -35.10 -26.99
C THR A 315 7.94 -35.68 -28.13
N PRO A 316 8.34 -36.81 -28.73
CA PRO A 316 7.49 -37.56 -29.69
C PRO A 316 6.13 -37.92 -29.09
N GLU A 317 5.15 -38.20 -29.96
CA GLU A 317 3.87 -38.77 -29.52
C GLU A 317 4.08 -40.09 -28.75
N GLY A 318 3.30 -40.29 -27.69
CA GLY A 318 3.45 -41.44 -26.80
C GLY A 318 4.52 -41.30 -25.71
N ILE A 319 5.29 -40.23 -25.72
CA ILE A 319 6.29 -39.91 -24.69
C ILE A 319 5.85 -38.68 -23.91
N MET A 320 5.83 -38.80 -22.58
CA MET A 320 5.35 -37.75 -21.66
C MET A 320 6.16 -36.44 -21.78
N PRO A 321 5.54 -35.30 -22.09
CA PRO A 321 6.21 -34.03 -22.11
C PRO A 321 6.45 -33.52 -20.69
N ASP A 322 7.40 -32.58 -20.55
CA ASP A 322 7.60 -31.83 -19.33
C ASP A 322 6.60 -30.64 -19.28
N VAL A 323 5.77 -30.61 -18.22
CA VAL A 323 4.83 -29.52 -17.98
C VAL A 323 5.14 -28.76 -16.67
N MET A 324 6.31 -28.99 -16.08
CA MET A 324 6.72 -28.31 -14.85
C MET A 324 6.80 -26.79 -15.06
N GLY A 325 6.32 -26.04 -14.08
CA GLY A 325 6.27 -24.57 -14.13
C GLY A 325 5.18 -24.00 -15.04
N MET A 326 4.43 -24.83 -15.78
CA MET A 326 3.33 -24.34 -16.64
C MET A 326 2.10 -23.94 -15.84
N GLY A 327 1.35 -22.98 -16.35
CA GLY A 327 0.00 -22.69 -15.87
C GLY A 327 -0.98 -23.81 -16.23
N ALA A 328 -2.07 -23.94 -15.45
CA ALA A 328 -3.09 -24.99 -15.68
C ALA A 328 -3.57 -25.05 -17.13
N ARG A 329 -3.89 -23.91 -17.73
CA ARG A 329 -4.42 -23.82 -19.09
C ARG A 329 -3.47 -24.43 -20.12
N ASP A 330 -2.21 -24.05 -20.05
CA ASP A 330 -1.19 -24.48 -21.01
C ASP A 330 -0.83 -25.95 -20.82
N ALA A 331 -0.69 -26.41 -19.56
CA ALA A 331 -0.42 -27.78 -19.24
C ALA A 331 -1.55 -28.72 -19.69
N VAL A 332 -2.82 -28.35 -19.43
CA VAL A 332 -3.99 -29.12 -19.88
C VAL A 332 -4.04 -29.16 -21.40
N TYR A 333 -3.93 -28.03 -22.08
CA TYR A 333 -3.95 -28.00 -23.54
C TYR A 333 -2.87 -28.89 -24.15
N LEU A 334 -1.63 -28.82 -23.66
CA LEU A 334 -0.53 -29.62 -24.17
C LEU A 334 -0.75 -31.13 -23.98
N LEU A 335 -1.23 -31.52 -22.79
CA LEU A 335 -1.43 -32.94 -22.48
C LEU A 335 -2.68 -33.52 -23.16
N GLU A 336 -3.80 -32.78 -23.16
CA GLU A 336 -5.05 -33.28 -23.79
C GLU A 336 -4.98 -33.29 -25.31
N SER A 337 -4.27 -32.35 -25.94
CA SER A 337 -3.98 -32.41 -27.39
C SER A 337 -3.22 -33.67 -27.80
N ARG A 338 -2.51 -34.28 -26.84
CA ARG A 338 -1.81 -35.56 -27.02
C ARG A 338 -2.62 -36.79 -26.59
N GLY A 339 -3.90 -36.60 -26.29
CA GLY A 339 -4.85 -37.66 -25.94
C GLY A 339 -4.75 -38.15 -24.51
N LEU A 340 -4.11 -37.43 -23.61
CA LEU A 340 -4.11 -37.72 -22.17
C LEU A 340 -5.36 -37.14 -21.49
N LYS A 341 -5.74 -37.64 -20.33
CA LYS A 341 -6.80 -37.10 -19.48
C LYS A 341 -6.18 -36.44 -18.25
N VAL A 342 -6.37 -35.14 -18.10
CA VAL A 342 -5.70 -34.35 -17.04
C VAL A 342 -6.61 -34.20 -15.83
N ILE A 343 -6.04 -34.42 -14.65
CA ILE A 343 -6.65 -34.12 -13.35
C ILE A 343 -5.78 -33.06 -12.66
N ILE A 344 -6.37 -31.93 -12.30
CA ILE A 344 -5.67 -30.86 -11.62
C ILE A 344 -5.97 -30.89 -10.12
N LYS A 345 -4.94 -30.76 -9.30
CA LYS A 345 -5.03 -30.52 -7.85
C LYS A 345 -4.25 -29.25 -7.49
N GLY A 346 -4.91 -28.33 -6.80
CA GLY A 346 -4.29 -27.06 -6.41
C GLY A 346 -4.49 -25.92 -7.42
N ARG A 347 -3.73 -24.85 -7.27
CA ARG A 347 -3.77 -23.63 -8.12
C ARG A 347 -2.35 -23.08 -8.27
N GLY A 348 -2.09 -22.35 -9.36
CA GLY A 348 -0.80 -21.72 -9.59
C GLY A 348 -0.07 -22.25 -10.80
N LYS A 349 1.10 -22.83 -10.62
CA LYS A 349 1.93 -23.49 -11.64
C LYS A 349 2.13 -24.96 -11.28
N VAL A 350 2.34 -25.81 -12.27
CA VAL A 350 2.60 -27.24 -12.06
C VAL A 350 3.93 -27.40 -11.35
N HIS A 351 3.93 -28.03 -10.18
CA HIS A 351 5.14 -28.40 -9.45
C HIS A 351 5.39 -29.92 -9.43
N GLN A 352 4.35 -30.73 -9.76
CA GLN A 352 4.50 -32.18 -9.87
C GLN A 352 3.54 -32.73 -10.92
N GLN A 353 4.02 -33.68 -11.71
CA GLN A 353 3.23 -34.49 -12.64
C GLN A 353 3.34 -36.00 -12.31
N SER A 354 2.20 -36.71 -12.30
CA SER A 354 2.15 -38.12 -11.85
C SER A 354 2.88 -39.09 -12.76
N ILE A 355 3.12 -38.74 -14.03
CA ILE A 355 3.94 -39.50 -14.98
C ILE A 355 5.16 -38.64 -15.28
N ALA A 356 6.36 -39.13 -14.98
CA ALA A 356 7.59 -38.38 -15.17
C ALA A 356 7.86 -38.09 -16.66
N TYR A 357 8.50 -36.94 -16.93
CA TYR A 357 9.01 -36.60 -18.25
C TYR A 357 9.77 -37.71 -18.92
N GLY A 358 9.57 -37.91 -20.21
CA GLY A 358 10.25 -38.95 -21.00
C GLY A 358 9.72 -40.35 -20.85
N LYS A 359 8.74 -40.60 -19.98
CA LYS A 359 8.12 -41.93 -19.85
C LYS A 359 7.06 -42.19 -20.93
N PRO A 360 6.93 -43.43 -21.42
CA PRO A 360 5.90 -43.77 -22.40
C PRO A 360 4.51 -43.70 -21.76
N TYR A 361 3.51 -43.28 -22.53
CA TYR A 361 2.11 -43.35 -22.16
C TYR A 361 1.23 -43.86 -23.31
N ARG A 362 0.00 -44.28 -23.00
CA ARG A 362 -1.03 -44.64 -23.98
C ARG A 362 -2.12 -43.55 -24.03
N ARG A 363 -2.74 -43.40 -25.20
CA ARG A 363 -3.87 -42.47 -25.34
C ARG A 363 -4.99 -42.83 -24.35
N GLY A 364 -5.56 -41.82 -23.67
CA GLY A 364 -6.56 -42.00 -22.62
C GLY A 364 -5.98 -42.19 -21.20
N THR A 365 -4.65 -42.29 -21.05
CA THR A 365 -4.00 -42.37 -19.73
C THR A 365 -4.34 -41.12 -18.91
N ARG A 366 -4.64 -41.34 -17.63
CA ARG A 366 -4.87 -40.22 -16.67
C ARG A 366 -3.56 -39.71 -16.12
N VAL A 367 -3.41 -38.40 -16.11
CA VAL A 367 -2.27 -37.69 -15.52
C VAL A 367 -2.79 -36.72 -14.47
N THR A 368 -2.26 -36.82 -13.27
CA THR A 368 -2.55 -35.84 -12.19
C THR A 368 -1.43 -34.81 -12.16
N LEU A 369 -1.82 -33.55 -12.16
CA LEU A 369 -0.93 -32.39 -11.99
C LEU A 369 -1.20 -31.77 -10.61
N GLU A 370 -0.17 -31.64 -9.80
CA GLU A 370 -0.20 -30.91 -8.55
C GLU A 370 0.35 -29.50 -8.77
N MET A 371 -0.40 -28.51 -8.32
CA MET A 371 -0.12 -27.08 -8.57
C MET A 371 -0.01 -26.31 -7.27
N GLU A 372 0.92 -25.36 -7.24
CA GLU A 372 1.10 -24.38 -6.17
C GLU A 372 1.36 -22.96 -6.72
#